data_b24ea1a413fbdba091deb4b6e799875c
#
_entry.id   b24ea1a413fbdba091deb4b6e799875c
#
_cell.length_a   1.000
_cell.length_b   1.000
_cell.length_c   1.000
_cell.angle_alpha   90.00
_cell.angle_beta   90.00
_cell.angle_gamma   90.00
#
_symmetry.space_group_name_H-M   'P 1'
#
loop_
_entity.id
_entity.type
_entity.pdbx_description
1 polymer ?
#
loop_
_entity_poly.entity_id
_entity_poly.type
_entity_poly.pdbx_seq_one_letter_code
_entity_poly.pdbx_strand_id
1 'polypeptide(L)'
;MHEEKHFEGSEVVRDIVIGMSDGLTVPFALAAGLSGAISDNSIIVTAGIAEIVAGSIAMGLGGYLAGKTEIEHYDAELKREYYEVDVFPEKEKQEVSEIFESYGLSPQSTEVVVNEMSKDKDKWVNFMMRFELGLEKPDINRARESALTIGLSYIAGGIIPLVSYFFTDTATDGLFYSCIITTLCLFVFGFLKSKVIGQPPFYGALRITLIGALAATSAYYVAHLIN
;
A
#
# COMPACT_ATOMS: atom_id res chain seq x y z
N MET A 1 -26.79 -20.95 6.42
CA MET A 1 -25.58 -20.57 5.67
C MET A 1 -24.95 -19.42 6.44
N HIS A 2 -23.79 -19.61 7.06
CA HIS A 2 -23.06 -18.55 7.75
C HIS A 2 -22.34 -17.76 6.66
N GLU A 3 -22.83 -16.57 6.31
CA GLU A 3 -22.11 -15.64 5.46
C GLU A 3 -21.01 -15.01 6.32
N GLU A 4 -19.82 -15.55 6.27
CA GLU A 4 -18.65 -14.85 6.78
C GLU A 4 -18.35 -13.68 5.84
N LYS A 5 -18.58 -12.47 6.32
CA LYS A 5 -18.15 -11.26 5.62
C LYS A 5 -16.63 -11.13 5.75
N HIS A 6 -15.92 -11.70 4.81
CA HIS A 6 -14.50 -11.35 4.64
C HIS A 6 -14.39 -9.89 4.22
N PHE A 7 -13.40 -9.20 4.75
CA PHE A 7 -13.18 -7.78 4.48
C PHE A 7 -12.67 -7.59 3.03
N GLU A 8 -13.60 -7.42 2.08
CA GLU A 8 -13.30 -7.20 0.65
C GLU A 8 -12.56 -5.87 0.35
N GLY A 9 -12.49 -4.98 1.33
CA GLY A 9 -11.83 -3.67 1.20
C GLY A 9 -10.33 -3.64 1.52
N SER A 10 -9.66 -4.80 1.63
CA SER A 10 -8.27 -4.85 2.09
C SER A 10 -7.29 -4.07 1.22
N GLU A 11 -7.47 -4.07 -0.09
CA GLU A 11 -6.58 -3.39 -1.04
C GLU A 11 -6.79 -1.87 -1.05
N VAL A 12 -8.03 -1.40 -1.09
CA VAL A 12 -8.37 0.03 -1.02
C VAL A 12 -7.90 0.61 0.31
N VAL A 13 -8.10 -0.12 1.42
CA VAL A 13 -7.60 0.31 2.74
C VAL A 13 -6.08 0.37 2.77
N ARG A 14 -5.38 -0.58 2.15
CA ARG A 14 -3.92 -0.55 2.00
C ARG A 14 -3.47 0.71 1.28
N ASP A 15 -4.11 1.05 0.16
CA ASP A 15 -3.80 2.20 -0.66
C ASP A 15 -4.06 3.53 0.09
N ILE A 16 -5.19 3.63 0.80
CA ILE A 16 -5.48 4.78 1.67
C ILE A 16 -4.40 4.91 2.75
N VAL A 17 -3.99 3.80 3.35
CA VAL A 17 -2.96 3.79 4.40
C VAL A 17 -1.61 4.27 3.86
N ILE A 18 -1.22 3.83 2.66
CA ILE A 18 0.02 4.26 2.01
C ILE A 18 -0.03 5.76 1.74
N GLY A 19 -1.04 6.22 0.97
CA GLY A 19 -1.14 7.62 0.59
C GLY A 19 -1.30 8.58 1.78
N MET A 20 -2.15 8.23 2.74
CA MET A 20 -2.39 9.07 3.92
C MET A 20 -1.17 9.12 4.87
N SER A 21 -0.48 7.98 5.08
CA SER A 21 0.71 7.95 5.93
C SER A 21 1.82 8.85 5.39
N ASP A 22 2.09 8.74 4.09
CA ASP A 22 3.14 9.55 3.46
C ASP A 22 2.71 11.00 3.31
N GLY A 23 1.44 11.25 2.94
CA GLY A 23 0.89 12.60 2.86
C GLY A 23 0.94 13.35 4.19
N LEU A 24 0.63 12.70 5.31
CA LEU A 24 0.76 13.32 6.64
C LEU A 24 2.22 13.53 7.05
N THR A 25 3.14 12.67 6.64
CA THR A 25 4.51 12.65 7.16
C THR A 25 5.48 13.49 6.31
N VAL A 26 5.44 13.36 4.99
CA VAL A 26 6.44 13.99 4.10
C VAL A 26 6.26 15.51 4.03
N PRO A 27 5.06 16.07 3.77
CA PRO A 27 4.86 17.52 3.82
C PRO A 27 5.09 18.10 5.22
N PHE A 28 4.78 17.35 6.29
CA PHE A 28 5.07 17.77 7.67
C PHE A 28 6.59 17.89 7.90
N ALA A 29 7.36 16.88 7.49
CA ALA A 29 8.81 16.92 7.63
C ALA A 29 9.45 18.02 6.77
N LEU A 30 8.95 18.24 5.54
CA LEU A 30 9.40 19.34 4.70
C LEU A 30 9.13 20.71 5.34
N ALA A 31 7.90 20.93 5.79
CA ALA A 31 7.52 22.19 6.43
C ALA A 31 8.32 22.44 7.71
N ALA A 32 8.53 21.42 8.54
CA ALA A 32 9.37 21.49 9.73
C ALA A 32 10.83 21.80 9.39
N GLY A 33 11.39 21.14 8.37
CA GLY A 33 12.74 21.41 7.91
C GLY A 33 12.91 22.84 7.41
N LEU A 34 12.01 23.31 6.55
CA LEU A 34 12.04 24.69 6.06
C LEU A 34 11.88 25.72 7.19
N SER A 35 11.01 25.47 8.17
CA SER A 35 10.85 26.34 9.34
C SER A 35 12.10 26.42 10.23
N GLY A 36 12.98 25.42 10.17
CA GLY A 36 14.29 25.45 10.83
C GLY A 36 15.32 26.35 10.15
N ALA A 37 15.10 26.69 8.87
CA ALA A 37 16.06 27.43 8.03
C ALA A 37 15.51 28.78 7.54
N ILE A 38 14.19 28.96 7.42
CA ILE A 38 13.56 30.10 6.76
C ILE A 38 12.43 30.67 7.63
N SER A 39 12.31 31.99 7.65
CA SER A 39 11.25 32.69 8.40
C SER A 39 10.02 33.06 7.58
N ASP A 40 10.06 32.88 6.25
CA ASP A 40 8.99 33.26 5.32
C ASP A 40 8.00 32.12 5.09
N ASN A 41 6.78 32.28 5.60
CA ASN A 41 5.69 31.32 5.44
C ASN A 41 5.31 31.08 3.97
N SER A 42 5.44 32.08 3.10
CA SER A 42 5.05 31.94 1.69
C SER A 42 5.92 30.93 0.96
N ILE A 43 7.19 30.86 1.31
CA ILE A 43 8.14 29.87 0.76
C ILE A 43 7.78 28.47 1.26
N ILE A 44 7.46 28.33 2.55
CA ILE A 44 7.08 27.04 3.15
C ILE A 44 5.79 26.52 2.52
N VAL A 45 4.78 27.38 2.37
CA VAL A 45 3.51 27.02 1.74
C VAL A 45 3.71 26.64 0.27
N THR A 46 4.47 27.44 -0.48
CA THR A 46 4.73 27.18 -1.90
C THR A 46 5.48 25.85 -2.10
N ALA A 47 6.52 25.62 -1.31
CA ALA A 47 7.28 24.38 -1.35
C ALA A 47 6.43 23.17 -0.92
N GLY A 48 5.61 23.33 0.11
CA GLY A 48 4.71 22.28 0.59
C GLY A 48 3.64 21.92 -0.44
N ILE A 49 3.03 22.91 -1.12
CA ILE A 49 2.07 22.65 -2.20
C ILE A 49 2.75 21.96 -3.38
N ALA A 50 3.93 22.42 -3.78
CA ALA A 50 4.70 21.79 -4.87
C ALA A 50 5.06 20.34 -4.54
N GLU A 51 5.43 20.07 -3.28
CA GLU A 51 5.69 18.73 -2.78
C GLU A 51 4.44 17.85 -2.82
N ILE A 52 3.28 18.34 -2.34
CA ILE A 52 2.02 17.59 -2.37
C ILE A 52 1.65 17.20 -3.82
N VAL A 53 1.79 18.11 -4.76
CA VAL A 53 1.52 17.83 -6.17
C VAL A 53 2.48 16.78 -6.72
N ALA A 54 3.78 16.97 -6.52
CA ALA A 54 4.80 16.04 -7.00
C ALA A 54 4.68 14.67 -6.32
N GLY A 55 4.52 14.65 -5.00
CA GLY A 55 4.38 13.44 -4.18
C GLY A 55 3.12 12.64 -4.54
N SER A 56 1.97 13.30 -4.69
CA SER A 56 0.72 12.64 -5.07
C SER A 56 0.81 11.98 -6.46
N ILE A 57 1.45 12.65 -7.43
CA ILE A 57 1.69 12.10 -8.76
C ILE A 57 2.67 10.92 -8.69
N ALA A 58 3.78 11.07 -7.99
CA ALA A 58 4.81 10.03 -7.86
C ALA A 58 4.26 8.77 -7.16
N MET A 59 3.55 8.96 -6.04
CA MET A 59 2.94 7.87 -5.29
C MET A 59 1.79 7.20 -6.05
N GLY A 60 0.94 8.00 -6.71
CA GLY A 60 -0.11 7.48 -7.58
C GLY A 60 0.44 6.69 -8.76
N LEU A 61 1.52 7.18 -9.41
CA LEU A 61 2.20 6.45 -10.47
C LEU A 61 2.82 5.14 -9.95
N GLY A 62 3.41 5.16 -8.75
CA GLY A 62 3.92 3.96 -8.10
C GLY A 62 2.83 2.90 -7.91
N GLY A 63 1.65 3.30 -7.41
CA GLY A 63 0.48 2.42 -7.28
C GLY A 63 -0.01 1.88 -8.62
N TYR A 64 -0.05 2.74 -9.65
CA TYR A 64 -0.39 2.31 -11.01
C TYR A 64 0.55 1.25 -11.55
N LEU A 65 1.87 1.49 -11.44
CA LEU A 65 2.89 0.57 -11.96
C LEU A 65 2.88 -0.76 -11.18
N ALA A 66 2.67 -0.72 -9.86
CA ALA A 66 2.56 -1.93 -9.05
C ALA A 66 1.39 -2.80 -9.51
N GLY A 67 0.18 -2.22 -9.62
CA GLY A 67 -0.99 -2.96 -10.09
C GLY A 67 -0.86 -3.45 -11.54
N LYS A 68 -0.22 -2.66 -12.40
CA LYS A 68 0.04 -3.08 -13.78
C LYS A 68 1.03 -4.25 -13.86
N THR A 69 2.09 -4.20 -13.04
CA THR A 69 3.09 -5.28 -12.97
C THR A 69 2.45 -6.59 -12.48
N GLU A 70 1.52 -6.52 -11.52
CA GLU A 70 0.77 -7.68 -11.04
C GLU A 70 -0.06 -8.34 -12.14
N ILE A 71 -0.77 -7.53 -12.95
CA ILE A 71 -1.54 -8.02 -14.10
C ILE A 71 -0.61 -8.66 -15.14
N GLU A 72 0.48 -7.97 -15.50
CA GLU A 72 1.44 -8.46 -16.49
C GLU A 72 2.13 -9.76 -16.03
N HIS A 73 2.44 -9.87 -14.75
CA HIS A 73 2.99 -11.09 -14.15
C HIS A 73 1.99 -12.24 -14.21
N TYR A 74 0.74 -12.00 -13.78
CA TYR A 74 -0.32 -13.01 -13.88
C TYR A 74 -0.49 -13.52 -15.30
N ASP A 75 -0.56 -12.63 -16.29
CA ASP A 75 -0.74 -12.99 -17.71
C ASP A 75 0.47 -13.76 -18.27
N ALA A 76 1.67 -13.45 -17.81
CA ALA A 76 2.89 -14.15 -18.21
C ALA A 76 2.93 -15.57 -17.66
N GLU A 77 2.64 -15.74 -16.36
CA GLU A 77 2.58 -17.06 -15.72
C GLU A 77 1.43 -17.89 -16.30
N LEU A 78 0.26 -17.29 -16.53
CA LEU A 78 -0.87 -17.99 -17.16
C LEU A 78 -0.50 -18.58 -18.54
N LYS A 79 0.23 -17.83 -19.37
CA LYS A 79 0.72 -18.32 -20.67
C LYS A 79 1.74 -19.43 -20.49
N ARG A 80 2.60 -19.33 -19.48
CA ARG A 80 3.59 -20.35 -19.17
C ARG A 80 2.91 -21.65 -18.74
N GLU A 81 1.94 -21.61 -17.84
CA GLU A 81 1.17 -22.76 -17.39
C GLU A 81 0.45 -23.47 -18.54
N TYR A 82 -0.19 -22.70 -19.44
CA TYR A 82 -0.80 -23.29 -20.63
C TYR A 82 0.20 -24.01 -21.53
N TYR A 83 1.41 -23.50 -21.64
CA TYR A 83 2.49 -24.15 -22.41
C TYR A 83 3.01 -25.40 -21.70
N GLU A 84 3.24 -25.34 -20.39
CA GLU A 84 3.78 -26.47 -19.61
C GLU A 84 2.80 -27.62 -19.56
N VAL A 85 1.51 -27.39 -19.37
CA VAL A 85 0.46 -28.41 -19.46
C VAL A 85 0.42 -29.10 -20.84
N ASP A 86 0.73 -28.39 -21.94
CA ASP A 86 0.78 -29.00 -23.28
C ASP A 86 2.06 -29.77 -23.53
N VAL A 87 3.20 -29.29 -23.05
CA VAL A 87 4.52 -29.85 -23.41
C VAL A 87 5.03 -30.85 -22.38
N PHE A 88 4.68 -30.66 -21.10
CA PHE A 88 5.16 -31.48 -20.00
C PHE A 88 4.03 -32.04 -19.11
N PRO A 89 2.94 -32.61 -19.70
CA PRO A 89 1.72 -32.97 -18.96
C PRO A 89 1.94 -33.90 -17.77
N GLU A 90 2.90 -34.80 -17.84
CA GLU A 90 3.17 -35.75 -16.75
C GLU A 90 3.87 -35.08 -15.56
N LYS A 91 4.70 -34.08 -15.84
CA LYS A 91 5.34 -33.26 -14.78
C LYS A 91 4.28 -32.42 -14.07
N GLU A 92 3.43 -31.75 -14.81
CA GLU A 92 2.33 -30.94 -14.29
C GLU A 92 1.32 -31.77 -13.48
N LYS A 93 1.04 -33.01 -13.88
CA LYS A 93 0.24 -33.95 -13.07
C LYS A 93 0.93 -34.33 -11.76
N GLN A 94 2.24 -34.48 -11.79
CA GLN A 94 3.02 -34.74 -10.58
C GLN A 94 2.94 -33.58 -9.60
N GLU A 95 3.06 -32.33 -10.07
CA GLU A 95 2.97 -31.14 -9.25
C GLU A 95 1.58 -31.02 -8.60
N VAL A 96 0.49 -31.27 -9.34
CA VAL A 96 -0.86 -31.39 -8.76
C VAL A 96 -0.91 -32.47 -7.68
N SER A 97 -0.27 -33.64 -7.94
CA SER A 97 -0.22 -34.74 -6.97
C SER A 97 0.47 -34.31 -5.67
N GLU A 98 1.64 -33.68 -5.77
CA GLU A 98 2.41 -33.19 -4.64
C GLU A 98 1.62 -32.19 -3.79
N ILE A 99 0.86 -31.29 -4.45
CA ILE A 99 -0.03 -30.36 -3.74
C ILE A 99 -1.06 -31.12 -2.92
N PHE A 100 -1.83 -32.05 -3.50
CA PHE A 100 -2.86 -32.80 -2.77
C PHE A 100 -2.28 -33.70 -1.68
N GLU A 101 -1.13 -34.32 -1.90
CA GLU A 101 -0.43 -35.13 -0.90
C GLU A 101 0.02 -34.28 0.28
N SER A 102 0.44 -33.03 0.04
CA SER A 102 0.79 -32.08 1.12
C SER A 102 -0.41 -31.75 2.02
N TYR A 103 -1.62 -31.82 1.48
CA TYR A 103 -2.88 -31.69 2.22
C TYR A 103 -3.35 -33.02 2.86
N GLY A 104 -2.60 -34.10 2.75
CA GLY A 104 -2.85 -35.38 3.42
C GLY A 104 -3.70 -36.37 2.63
N LEU A 105 -3.92 -36.17 1.33
CA LEU A 105 -4.56 -37.17 0.50
C LEU A 105 -3.64 -38.39 0.30
N SER A 106 -4.25 -39.59 0.24
CA SER A 106 -3.48 -40.81 -0.10
C SER A 106 -3.11 -40.81 -1.58
N PRO A 107 -2.00 -41.45 -2.00
CA PRO A 107 -1.59 -41.53 -3.40
C PRO A 107 -2.71 -42.06 -4.32
N GLN A 108 -3.50 -43.04 -3.85
CA GLN A 108 -4.63 -43.60 -4.62
C GLN A 108 -5.74 -42.57 -4.84
N SER A 109 -6.06 -41.74 -3.82
CA SER A 109 -7.07 -40.70 -3.94
C SER A 109 -6.59 -39.56 -4.81
N THR A 110 -5.31 -39.20 -4.70
CA THR A 110 -4.67 -38.14 -5.48
C THR A 110 -4.66 -38.49 -6.97
N GLU A 111 -4.30 -39.74 -7.35
CA GLU A 111 -4.32 -40.18 -8.73
C GLU A 111 -5.69 -40.02 -9.40
N VAL A 112 -6.77 -40.32 -8.68
CA VAL A 112 -8.14 -40.14 -9.19
C VAL A 112 -8.43 -38.65 -9.45
N VAL A 113 -8.07 -37.78 -8.50
CA VAL A 113 -8.30 -36.33 -8.62
C VAL A 113 -7.49 -35.74 -9.77
N VAL A 114 -6.21 -36.08 -9.89
CA VAL A 114 -5.32 -35.62 -10.96
C VAL A 114 -5.84 -36.02 -12.31
N ASN A 115 -6.26 -37.30 -12.48
CA ASN A 115 -6.81 -37.81 -13.72
C ASN A 115 -8.13 -37.15 -14.13
N GLU A 116 -8.99 -36.79 -13.17
CA GLU A 116 -10.22 -36.06 -13.49
C GLU A 116 -9.92 -34.57 -13.81
N MET A 117 -9.03 -33.91 -13.08
CA MET A 117 -8.66 -32.52 -13.30
C MET A 117 -7.99 -32.32 -14.66
N SER A 118 -7.08 -33.22 -15.05
CA SER A 118 -6.35 -33.13 -16.30
C SER A 118 -7.20 -33.30 -17.58
N LYS A 119 -8.48 -33.69 -17.46
CA LYS A 119 -9.42 -33.74 -18.58
C LYS A 119 -9.88 -32.35 -19.04
N ASP A 120 -9.79 -31.33 -18.18
CA ASP A 120 -10.19 -29.97 -18.48
C ASP A 120 -8.97 -29.03 -18.28
N LYS A 121 -8.35 -28.69 -19.41
CA LYS A 121 -7.11 -27.90 -19.41
C LYS A 121 -7.27 -26.56 -18.68
N ASP A 122 -8.41 -25.88 -18.86
CA ASP A 122 -8.62 -24.58 -18.25
C ASP A 122 -8.76 -24.69 -16.72
N LYS A 123 -9.41 -25.73 -16.23
CA LYS A 123 -9.51 -25.99 -14.79
C LYS A 123 -8.17 -26.39 -14.21
N TRP A 124 -7.40 -27.19 -14.93
CA TRP A 124 -6.08 -27.61 -14.51
C TRP A 124 -5.14 -26.41 -14.39
N VAL A 125 -5.01 -25.60 -15.43
CA VAL A 125 -4.21 -24.37 -15.41
C VAL A 125 -4.67 -23.41 -14.30
N ASN A 126 -5.98 -23.20 -14.14
CA ASN A 126 -6.49 -22.35 -13.04
C ASN A 126 -6.15 -22.93 -11.65
N PHE A 127 -6.11 -24.24 -11.50
CA PHE A 127 -5.69 -24.88 -10.26
C PHE A 127 -4.20 -24.62 -9.99
N MET A 128 -3.33 -24.80 -11.00
CA MET A 128 -1.89 -24.54 -10.88
C MET A 128 -1.61 -23.07 -10.52
N MET A 129 -2.21 -22.14 -11.28
CA MET A 129 -2.10 -20.70 -10.97
C MET A 129 -2.41 -20.38 -9.50
N ARG A 130 -3.46 -20.99 -8.94
CA ARG A 130 -3.93 -20.67 -7.61
C ARG A 130 -3.19 -21.42 -6.50
N PHE A 131 -2.92 -22.70 -6.66
CA PHE A 131 -2.45 -23.57 -5.58
C PHE A 131 -0.96 -23.88 -5.64
N GLU A 132 -0.34 -23.81 -6.79
CA GLU A 132 1.11 -23.90 -6.95
C GLU A 132 1.76 -22.52 -6.88
N LEU A 133 1.33 -21.59 -7.74
CA LEU A 133 1.92 -20.27 -7.86
C LEU A 133 1.34 -19.26 -6.87
N GLY A 134 0.21 -19.56 -6.23
CA GLY A 134 -0.46 -18.66 -5.31
C GLY A 134 -0.99 -17.38 -5.97
N LEU A 135 -1.24 -17.41 -7.27
CA LEU A 135 -1.68 -16.29 -8.07
C LEU A 135 -3.20 -16.29 -8.26
N GLU A 136 -3.85 -15.21 -7.89
CA GLU A 136 -5.26 -14.97 -8.21
C GLU A 136 -5.36 -13.94 -9.33
N LYS A 137 -6.40 -14.08 -10.17
CA LYS A 137 -6.60 -13.17 -11.30
C LYS A 137 -6.84 -11.73 -10.79
N PRO A 138 -5.94 -10.78 -11.11
CA PRO A 138 -6.10 -9.40 -10.67
C PRO A 138 -7.30 -8.71 -11.34
N ASP A 139 -7.89 -7.73 -10.65
CA ASP A 139 -8.86 -6.84 -11.29
C ASP A 139 -8.15 -5.94 -12.31
N ILE A 140 -8.72 -5.85 -13.51
CA ILE A 140 -8.20 -5.01 -14.60
C ILE A 140 -8.16 -3.53 -14.21
N ASN A 141 -9.06 -3.08 -13.34
CA ASN A 141 -9.14 -1.69 -12.88
C ASN A 141 -8.16 -1.41 -11.72
N ARG A 142 -7.59 -2.44 -11.11
CA ARG A 142 -6.78 -2.34 -9.90
C ARG A 142 -5.67 -1.29 -9.99
N ALA A 143 -4.96 -1.24 -11.12
CA ALA A 143 -3.88 -0.28 -11.33
C ALA A 143 -4.37 1.18 -11.27
N ARG A 144 -5.53 1.47 -11.87
CA ARG A 144 -6.10 2.82 -11.88
C ARG A 144 -6.69 3.20 -10.53
N GLU A 145 -7.37 2.28 -9.88
CA GLU A 145 -7.96 2.47 -8.55
C GLU A 145 -6.87 2.73 -7.51
N SER A 146 -5.80 1.95 -7.53
CA SER A 146 -4.64 2.15 -6.65
C SER A 146 -4.01 3.53 -6.86
N ALA A 147 -3.76 3.91 -8.11
CA ALA A 147 -3.19 5.21 -8.45
C ALA A 147 -4.00 6.37 -7.87
N LEU A 148 -5.31 6.35 -8.11
CA LEU A 148 -6.22 7.41 -7.67
C LEU A 148 -6.36 7.43 -6.14
N THR A 149 -6.51 6.26 -5.52
CA THR A 149 -6.69 6.14 -4.08
C THR A 149 -5.45 6.61 -3.33
N ILE A 150 -4.26 6.17 -3.75
CA ILE A 150 -2.99 6.60 -3.14
C ILE A 150 -2.79 8.10 -3.34
N GLY A 151 -2.92 8.60 -4.57
CA GLY A 151 -2.69 10.00 -4.90
C GLY A 151 -3.65 10.95 -4.16
N LEU A 152 -4.94 10.65 -4.15
CA LEU A 152 -5.94 11.46 -3.43
C LEU A 152 -5.75 11.40 -1.92
N SER A 153 -5.41 10.25 -1.36
CA SER A 153 -5.11 10.09 0.06
C SER A 153 -3.86 10.87 0.45
N TYR A 154 -2.85 10.89 -0.42
CA TYR A 154 -1.64 11.70 -0.23
C TYR A 154 -1.97 13.20 -0.16
N ILE A 155 -2.77 13.70 -1.09
CA ILE A 155 -3.21 15.12 -1.10
C ILE A 155 -3.98 15.44 0.19
N ALA A 156 -4.93 14.59 0.57
CA ALA A 156 -5.73 14.79 1.77
C ALA A 156 -4.85 14.85 3.04
N GLY A 157 -3.87 13.95 3.15
CA GLY A 157 -2.91 13.95 4.26
C GLY A 157 -1.99 15.18 4.24
N GLY A 158 -1.49 15.53 3.05
CA GLY A 158 -0.47 16.59 2.87
C GLY A 158 -0.96 18.00 3.15
N ILE A 159 -2.23 18.26 2.93
CA ILE A 159 -2.83 19.58 3.24
C ILE A 159 -2.79 19.85 4.76
N ILE A 160 -2.96 18.82 5.60
CA ILE A 160 -3.11 18.98 7.05
C ILE A 160 -1.92 19.71 7.70
N PRO A 161 -0.66 19.32 7.52
CA PRO A 161 0.47 20.01 8.13
C PRO A 161 0.68 21.42 7.61
N LEU A 162 0.19 21.74 6.40
CA LEU A 162 0.37 23.07 5.82
C LEU A 162 -0.70 24.07 6.25
N VAL A 163 -1.85 23.60 6.72
CA VAL A 163 -2.98 24.48 7.06
C VAL A 163 -2.58 25.60 8.02
N SER A 164 -1.76 25.32 9.03
CA SER A 164 -1.33 26.30 10.03
C SER A 164 -0.55 27.48 9.42
N TYR A 165 0.27 27.23 8.41
CA TYR A 165 1.09 28.26 7.77
C TYR A 165 0.30 29.28 6.96
N PHE A 166 -0.94 28.97 6.57
CA PHE A 166 -1.84 29.93 5.92
C PHE A 166 -2.44 30.96 6.88
N PHE A 167 -2.47 30.64 8.19
CA PHE A 167 -3.14 31.45 9.21
C PHE A 167 -2.19 32.06 10.26
N THR A 168 -0.89 31.90 10.05
CA THR A 168 0.15 32.43 10.95
C THR A 168 1.09 33.38 10.20
N ASP A 169 1.60 34.38 10.92
CA ASP A 169 2.49 35.39 10.34
C ASP A 169 3.96 34.95 10.34
N THR A 170 4.33 33.99 11.22
CA THR A 170 5.71 33.54 11.36
C THR A 170 5.84 32.03 11.13
N ALA A 171 6.97 31.60 10.59
CA ALA A 171 7.27 30.18 10.37
C ALA A 171 7.30 29.38 11.69
N THR A 172 7.73 30.04 12.80
CA THR A 172 7.76 29.42 14.13
C THR A 172 6.36 29.11 14.65
N ASP A 173 5.42 30.06 14.52
CA ASP A 173 4.02 29.87 14.93
C ASP A 173 3.36 28.82 14.01
N GLY A 174 3.61 28.90 12.70
CA GLY A 174 3.16 27.91 11.73
C GLY A 174 3.61 26.49 12.08
N LEU A 175 4.88 26.32 12.42
CA LEU A 175 5.44 25.05 12.87
C LEU A 175 4.79 24.57 14.17
N PHE A 176 4.63 25.44 15.15
CA PHE A 176 4.03 25.08 16.44
C PHE A 176 2.62 24.49 16.27
N TYR A 177 1.75 25.18 15.53
CA TYR A 177 0.40 24.69 15.27
C TYR A 177 0.40 23.47 14.34
N SER A 178 1.29 23.42 13.35
CA SER A 178 1.46 22.26 12.48
C SER A 178 1.82 21.01 13.29
N CYS A 179 2.74 21.12 14.24
CA CYS A 179 3.10 20.01 15.12
C CYS A 179 1.90 19.48 15.91
N ILE A 180 1.08 20.36 16.48
CA ILE A 180 -0.10 19.95 17.26
C ILE A 180 -1.12 19.25 16.36
N ILE A 181 -1.51 19.90 15.26
CA ILE A 181 -2.56 19.39 14.36
C ILE A 181 -2.12 18.08 13.73
N THR A 182 -0.91 18.04 13.19
CA THR A 182 -0.42 16.83 12.48
C THR A 182 -0.19 15.67 13.43
N THR A 183 0.35 15.92 14.64
CA THR A 183 0.51 14.87 15.66
C THR A 183 -0.83 14.27 16.06
N LEU A 184 -1.86 15.10 16.25
CA LEU A 184 -3.22 14.61 16.55
C LEU A 184 -3.78 13.80 15.38
N CYS A 185 -3.63 14.29 14.15
CA CYS A 185 -4.10 13.56 12.95
C CYS A 185 -3.37 12.22 12.74
N LEU A 186 -2.04 12.17 12.95
CA LEU A 186 -1.25 10.94 12.90
C LEU A 186 -1.72 9.94 13.96
N PHE A 187 -2.02 10.43 15.17
CA PHE A 187 -2.54 9.58 16.25
C PHE A 187 -3.91 8.99 15.89
N VAL A 188 -4.85 9.84 15.46
CA VAL A 188 -6.20 9.40 15.06
C VAL A 188 -6.13 8.45 13.88
N PHE A 189 -5.34 8.77 12.86
CA PHE A 189 -5.16 7.92 11.70
C PHE A 189 -4.56 6.56 12.07
N GLY A 190 -3.49 6.54 12.87
CA GLY A 190 -2.87 5.30 13.36
C GLY A 190 -3.82 4.44 14.21
N PHE A 191 -4.65 5.09 15.03
CA PHE A 191 -5.69 4.43 15.81
C PHE A 191 -6.74 3.77 14.91
N LEU A 192 -7.31 4.52 13.97
CA LEU A 192 -8.34 4.02 13.06
C LEU A 192 -7.80 2.90 12.15
N LYS A 193 -6.63 3.10 11.56
CA LYS A 193 -5.94 2.06 10.77
C LYS A 193 -5.83 0.75 11.54
N SER A 194 -5.27 0.81 12.74
CA SER A 194 -5.03 -0.40 13.53
C SER A 194 -6.34 -1.08 13.96
N LYS A 195 -7.36 -0.30 14.29
CA LYS A 195 -8.70 -0.81 14.61
C LYS A 195 -9.32 -1.55 13.41
N VAL A 196 -9.21 -1.01 12.20
CA VAL A 196 -9.74 -1.62 10.97
C VAL A 196 -9.04 -2.94 10.65
N ILE A 197 -7.72 -3.03 10.90
CA ILE A 197 -6.92 -4.24 10.63
C ILE A 197 -6.98 -5.26 11.81
N GLY A 198 -7.73 -4.95 12.88
CA GLY A 198 -7.83 -5.84 14.05
C GLY A 198 -6.59 -5.87 14.95
N GLN A 199 -5.72 -4.85 14.86
CA GLN A 199 -4.53 -4.71 15.71
C GLN A 199 -4.80 -3.78 16.90
N PRO A 200 -3.99 -3.83 17.99
CA PRO A 200 -4.15 -2.93 19.14
C PRO A 200 -4.10 -1.44 18.72
N PRO A 201 -5.22 -0.68 18.83
CA PRO A 201 -5.33 0.65 18.24
C PRO A 201 -4.36 1.67 18.83
N PHE A 202 -4.16 1.66 20.15
CA PHE A 202 -3.24 2.59 20.83
C PHE A 202 -1.78 2.37 20.45
N TYR A 203 -1.35 1.12 20.28
CA TYR A 203 0.00 0.82 19.83
C TYR A 203 0.25 1.31 18.41
N GLY A 204 -0.73 1.09 17.51
CA GLY A 204 -0.66 1.60 16.14
C GLY A 204 -0.66 3.12 16.06
N ALA A 205 -1.48 3.79 16.87
CA ALA A 205 -1.49 5.24 17.00
C ALA A 205 -0.14 5.78 17.42
N LEU A 206 0.42 5.25 18.51
CA LEU A 206 1.72 5.69 19.03
C LEU A 206 2.84 5.46 18.02
N ARG A 207 2.85 4.31 17.36
CA ARG A 207 3.88 3.97 16.35
C ARG A 207 3.90 4.98 15.20
N ILE A 208 2.74 5.30 14.61
CA ILE A 208 2.66 6.23 13.48
C ILE A 208 3.01 7.66 13.93
N THR A 209 2.54 8.07 15.09
CA THR A 209 2.88 9.38 15.66
C THR A 209 4.38 9.53 15.91
N LEU A 210 5.04 8.51 16.46
CA LEU A 210 6.49 8.54 16.71
C LEU A 210 7.29 8.60 15.39
N ILE A 211 6.86 7.89 14.36
CA ILE A 211 7.52 7.94 13.04
C ILE A 211 7.40 9.35 12.44
N GLY A 212 6.22 9.95 12.45
CA GLY A 212 6.02 11.30 11.94
C GLY A 212 6.80 12.37 12.75
N ALA A 213 6.80 12.25 14.08
CA ALA A 213 7.59 13.14 14.94
C ALA A 213 9.11 12.99 14.68
N LEU A 214 9.59 11.76 14.49
CA LEU A 214 11.00 11.50 14.16
C LEU A 214 11.37 12.12 12.80
N ALA A 215 10.53 11.95 11.78
CA ALA A 215 10.76 12.50 10.46
C ALA A 215 10.84 14.04 10.50
N ALA A 216 9.87 14.72 11.12
CA ALA A 216 9.84 16.16 11.25
C ALA A 216 11.01 16.71 12.07
N THR A 217 11.33 16.07 13.19
CA THR A 217 12.45 16.46 14.04
C THR A 217 13.78 16.32 13.30
N SER A 218 13.98 15.20 12.59
CA SER A 218 15.20 14.97 11.81
C SER A 218 15.36 16.03 10.70
N ALA A 219 14.28 16.31 9.97
CA ALA A 219 14.30 17.32 8.90
C ALA A 219 14.60 18.72 9.45
N TYR A 220 13.98 19.09 10.59
CA TYR A 220 14.24 20.38 11.25
C TYR A 220 15.71 20.54 11.63
N TYR A 221 16.28 19.55 12.33
CA TYR A 221 17.68 19.66 12.78
C TYR A 221 18.67 19.62 11.63
N VAL A 222 18.43 18.81 10.59
CA VAL A 222 19.30 18.79 9.40
C VAL A 222 19.29 20.15 8.72
N ALA A 223 18.12 20.74 8.50
CA ALA A 223 18.02 22.08 7.90
C ALA A 223 18.67 23.16 8.75
N HIS A 224 18.50 23.12 10.07
CA HIS A 224 19.12 24.05 11.01
C HIS A 224 20.64 23.94 11.08
N LEU A 225 21.21 22.75 10.85
CA LEU A 225 22.67 22.54 10.84
C LEU A 225 23.34 22.99 9.55
N ILE A 226 22.60 23.04 8.45
CA ILE A 226 23.12 23.45 7.12
C ILE A 226 23.10 24.98 6.99
N ASN A 227 22.25 25.66 7.74
CA ASN A 227 22.03 27.12 7.67
C ASN A 227 22.67 27.84 8.85
#